data_3d592f710996ce2a9cce425588fc0116
#
_entry.id   3d592f710996ce2a9cce425588fc0116
#
_cell.length_a   1.000
_cell.length_b   1.000
_cell.length_c   1.000
_cell.angle_alpha   90.00
_cell.angle_beta   90.00
_cell.angle_gamma   90.00
#
_symmetry.space_group_name_H-M   'P 1'
#
loop_
_entity.id
_entity.type
_entity.pdbx_description
1 polymer ?
#
loop_
_entity_poly.entity_id
_entity_poly.type
_entity_poly.pdbx_seq_one_letter_code
_entity_poly.pdbx_strand_id
1 'polypeptide(L)'
;MIVVAGHLRVAASDRERLLLLSREAMVRARSTPGCHDFVVAADPLEPDRVHVYERWRDRATMLAFRGDGPDAEMLGLIVEVKVEELVVAR
;
A
#
# COMPACT_ATOMS: atom_id res chain seq x y z
N MET A 1 -11.96 -7.16 10.95
CA MET A 1 -10.65 -6.66 10.52
C MET A 1 -10.56 -6.71 8.99
N ILE A 2 -9.95 -5.71 8.40
CA ILE A 2 -9.70 -5.67 6.96
C ILE A 2 -8.22 -5.89 6.71
N VAL A 3 -7.90 -6.81 5.81
CA VAL A 3 -6.53 -7.02 5.33
C VAL A 3 -6.49 -6.63 3.86
N VAL A 4 -5.51 -5.81 3.50
CA VAL A 4 -5.24 -5.42 2.12
C VAL A 4 -3.92 -6.08 1.75
N ALA A 5 -3.91 -6.92 0.73
CA ALA A 5 -2.71 -7.69 0.37
C ALA A 5 -2.62 -7.89 -1.14
N GLY A 6 -1.41 -7.79 -1.66
CA GLY A 6 -1.15 -8.00 -3.06
C GLY A 6 0.11 -7.31 -3.51
N HIS A 7 0.15 -6.97 -4.79
CA HIS A 7 1.32 -6.30 -5.35
C HIS A 7 0.97 -5.29 -6.44
N LEU A 8 1.95 -4.44 -6.71
CA LEU A 8 1.93 -3.48 -7.79
C LEU A 8 3.06 -3.83 -8.76
N ARG A 9 2.86 -3.54 -10.05
CA ARG A 9 3.94 -3.53 -11.03
C ARG A 9 4.27 -2.09 -11.38
N VAL A 10 5.55 -1.80 -11.47
CA VAL A 10 6.09 -0.50 -11.89
C VAL A 10 7.25 -0.79 -12.84
N ALA A 11 7.70 0.19 -13.62
CA ALA A 11 8.96 0.00 -14.33
C ALA A 11 10.08 -0.23 -13.31
N ALA A 12 11.00 -1.15 -13.59
CA ALA A 12 12.09 -1.48 -12.65
C ALA A 12 12.90 -0.23 -12.25
N SER A 13 13.09 0.69 -13.19
CA SER A 13 13.79 1.97 -12.94
C SER A 13 13.01 2.94 -12.05
N ASP A 14 11.70 2.73 -11.87
CA ASP A 14 10.83 3.59 -11.06
C ASP A 14 10.57 3.04 -9.67
N ARG A 15 10.99 1.81 -9.38
CA ARG A 15 10.64 1.15 -8.12
C ARG A 15 11.15 1.89 -6.89
N GLU A 16 12.39 2.34 -6.91
CA GLU A 16 12.93 3.10 -5.78
C GLU A 16 12.17 4.40 -5.56
N ARG A 17 11.77 5.06 -6.64
CA ARG A 17 10.97 6.28 -6.55
C ARG A 17 9.61 6.00 -5.92
N LEU A 18 8.93 4.94 -6.34
CA LEU A 18 7.65 4.54 -5.76
C LEU A 18 7.80 4.25 -4.26
N LEU A 19 8.84 3.50 -3.88
CA LEU A 19 9.08 3.17 -2.47
C LEU A 19 9.36 4.43 -1.65
N LEU A 20 10.12 5.37 -2.18
CA LEU A 20 10.38 6.63 -1.51
C LEU A 20 9.09 7.44 -1.30
N LEU A 21 8.27 7.54 -2.32
CA LEU A 21 6.98 8.23 -2.22
C LEU A 21 6.02 7.55 -1.23
N SER A 22 6.14 6.23 -1.07
CA SER A 22 5.30 5.46 -0.15
C SER A 22 5.69 5.63 1.32
N ARG A 23 6.89 6.14 1.62
CA ARG A 23 7.37 6.27 3.00
C ARG A 23 6.47 7.14 3.85
N GLU A 24 6.04 8.28 3.33
CA GLU A 24 5.17 9.19 4.06
C GLU A 24 3.85 8.52 4.42
N ALA A 25 3.26 7.79 3.48
CA ALA A 25 2.02 7.05 3.72
C ALA A 25 2.22 5.98 4.80
N MET A 26 3.35 5.25 4.78
CA MET A 26 3.65 4.25 5.81
C MET A 26 3.77 4.88 7.20
N VAL A 27 4.49 5.98 7.31
CA VAL A 27 4.65 6.69 8.58
C VAL A 27 3.31 7.17 9.10
N ARG A 28 2.51 7.80 8.24
CA ARG A 28 1.19 8.33 8.61
C ARG A 28 0.23 7.21 9.00
N ALA A 29 0.21 6.13 8.23
CA ALA A 29 -0.66 4.99 8.50
C ALA A 29 -0.34 4.35 9.86
N ARG A 30 0.95 4.10 10.11
CA ARG A 30 1.37 3.43 11.34
C ARG A 30 1.10 4.23 12.61
N SER A 31 0.87 5.54 12.49
CA SER A 31 0.46 6.38 13.60
C SER A 31 -1.05 6.62 13.66
N THR A 32 -1.81 6.04 12.74
CA THR A 32 -3.26 6.20 12.68
C THR A 32 -3.94 5.16 13.58
N PRO A 33 -4.81 5.58 14.53
CA PRO A 33 -5.58 4.62 15.34
C PRO A 33 -6.40 3.69 14.45
N GLY A 34 -6.35 2.39 14.75
CA GLY A 34 -7.03 1.37 13.95
C GLY A 34 -6.20 0.77 12.83
N CYS A 35 -5.04 1.32 12.53
CA CYS A 35 -4.08 0.69 11.64
C CYS A 35 -3.21 -0.27 12.46
N HIS A 36 -3.27 -1.56 12.13
CA HIS A 36 -2.46 -2.58 12.82
C HIS A 36 -1.14 -2.82 12.12
N ASP A 37 -1.11 -2.65 10.78
CA ASP A 37 0.12 -2.78 10.01
C ASP A 37 -0.05 -2.08 8.66
N PHE A 38 1.05 -1.64 8.08
CA PHE A 38 1.06 -1.01 6.76
C PHE A 38 2.48 -1.09 6.19
N VAL A 39 2.65 -1.88 5.12
CA VAL A 39 3.96 -2.12 4.52
C VAL A 39 3.86 -2.01 3.00
N VAL A 40 4.80 -1.29 2.41
CA VAL A 40 5.05 -1.27 0.97
C VAL A 40 6.52 -1.60 0.79
N ALA A 41 6.84 -2.70 0.11
CA ALA A 41 8.20 -3.22 0.07
C ALA A 41 8.54 -3.84 -1.29
N ALA A 42 9.81 -3.75 -1.66
CA ALA A 42 10.32 -4.34 -2.90
C ALA A 42 10.25 -5.86 -2.85
N ASP A 43 9.87 -6.47 -3.99
CA ASP A 43 10.00 -7.92 -4.15
C ASP A 43 11.48 -8.31 -4.22
N PRO A 44 11.89 -9.36 -3.51
CA PRO A 44 13.31 -9.75 -3.49
C PRO A 44 13.79 -10.41 -4.78
N LEU A 45 12.89 -10.87 -5.65
CA LEU A 45 13.24 -11.58 -6.88
C LEU A 45 12.95 -10.80 -8.15
N GLU A 46 11.81 -10.10 -8.21
CA GLU A 46 11.37 -9.40 -9.42
C GLU A 46 11.57 -7.90 -9.25
N PRO A 47 12.43 -7.27 -10.07
CA PRO A 47 12.80 -5.86 -9.90
C PRO A 47 11.68 -4.85 -10.21
N ASP A 48 10.60 -5.29 -10.86
CA ASP A 48 9.45 -4.46 -11.23
C ASP A 48 8.24 -4.65 -10.32
N ARG A 49 8.41 -5.38 -9.20
CA ARG A 49 7.31 -5.77 -8.32
C ARG A 49 7.46 -5.17 -6.93
N VAL A 50 6.33 -4.69 -6.39
CA VAL A 50 6.25 -4.09 -5.07
C VAL A 50 5.09 -4.73 -4.31
N HIS A 51 5.34 -5.20 -3.10
CA HIS A 51 4.31 -5.79 -2.26
C HIS A 51 3.61 -4.74 -1.42
N VAL A 52 2.30 -4.93 -1.23
CA VAL A 52 1.46 -4.10 -0.38
C VAL A 52 0.79 -4.99 0.65
N TYR A 53 0.88 -4.61 1.93
CA TYR A 53 0.22 -5.32 3.01
C TYR A 53 -0.26 -4.31 4.04
N GLU A 54 -1.57 -4.35 4.35
CA GLU A 54 -2.19 -3.47 5.34
C GLU A 54 -3.15 -4.27 6.20
N ARG A 55 -3.22 -3.94 7.48
CA ARG A 55 -4.23 -4.48 8.38
C ARG A 55 -4.91 -3.33 9.11
N TRP A 56 -6.23 -3.31 9.05
CA TRP A 56 -7.06 -2.25 9.62
C TRP A 56 -8.12 -2.85 10.54
N ARG A 57 -8.45 -2.14 11.62
CA ARG A 57 -9.51 -2.53 12.53
C ARG A 57 -10.84 -2.72 11.81
N ASP A 58 -11.19 -1.79 10.91
CA ASP A 58 -12.43 -1.81 10.14
C ASP A 58 -12.27 -1.02 8.84
N ARG A 59 -13.26 -1.15 7.96
CA ARG A 59 -13.26 -0.48 6.66
C ARG A 59 -13.34 1.03 6.79
N ALA A 60 -14.12 1.54 7.75
CA ALA A 60 -14.28 2.98 7.92
C ALA A 60 -12.96 3.67 8.23
N THR A 61 -12.15 3.08 9.10
CA THR A 61 -10.80 3.60 9.44
C THR A 61 -9.90 3.59 8.20
N MET A 62 -9.91 2.49 7.45
CA MET A 62 -9.14 2.37 6.22
C MET A 62 -9.52 3.44 5.19
N LEU A 63 -10.82 3.62 4.96
CA LEU A 63 -11.31 4.59 3.98
C LEU A 63 -11.00 6.03 4.41
N ALA A 64 -11.11 6.33 5.71
CA ALA A 64 -10.75 7.64 6.24
C ALA A 64 -9.26 7.96 6.02
N PHE A 65 -8.40 6.96 6.21
CA PHE A 65 -6.96 7.11 5.94
C PHE A 65 -6.69 7.37 4.46
N ARG A 66 -7.34 6.61 3.58
CA ARG A 66 -7.12 6.74 2.14
C ARG A 66 -7.53 8.10 1.59
N GLY A 67 -8.60 8.71 2.14
CA GLY A 67 -9.08 10.00 1.67
C GLY A 67 -9.28 10.02 0.16
N ASP A 68 -8.58 10.92 -0.53
CA ASP A 68 -8.67 11.05 -1.99
C ASP A 68 -7.75 10.07 -2.75
N GLY A 69 -7.08 9.17 -2.03
CA GLY A 69 -6.20 8.17 -2.62
C GLY A 69 -4.75 8.64 -2.74
N PRO A 70 -3.90 7.85 -3.42
CA PRO A 70 -2.49 8.19 -3.63
C PRO A 70 -2.36 9.41 -4.55
N ASP A 71 -1.24 10.12 -4.45
CA ASP A 71 -1.01 11.29 -5.29
C ASP A 71 -0.80 10.93 -6.76
N ALA A 72 -0.90 11.94 -7.63
CA ALA A 72 -0.81 11.75 -9.08
C ALA A 72 0.56 11.22 -9.52
N GLU A 73 1.63 11.60 -8.83
CA GLU A 73 2.97 11.10 -9.16
C GLU A 73 3.07 9.60 -8.93
N MET A 74 2.59 9.12 -7.78
CA MET A 74 2.57 7.69 -7.50
C MET A 74 1.74 6.92 -8.51
N LEU A 75 0.53 7.40 -8.83
CA LEU A 75 -0.34 6.75 -9.79
C LEU A 75 0.31 6.66 -11.17
N GLY A 76 1.05 7.69 -11.56
CA GLY A 76 1.75 7.72 -12.84
C GLY A 76 2.85 6.68 -12.98
N LEU A 77 3.40 6.17 -11.87
CA LEU A 77 4.43 5.14 -11.89
C LEU A 77 3.87 3.72 -11.95
N ILE A 78 2.62 3.53 -11.54
CA ILE A 78 2.03 2.19 -11.40
C ILE A 78 1.50 1.70 -12.75
N VAL A 79 2.00 0.53 -13.17
CA VAL A 79 1.61 -0.11 -14.44
C VAL A 79 0.47 -1.08 -14.22
N GLU A 80 0.46 -1.79 -13.09
CA GLU A 80 -0.54 -2.80 -12.79
C GLU A 80 -0.77 -2.89 -11.29
N VAL A 81 -2.03 -3.12 -10.89
CA VAL A 81 -2.43 -3.30 -9.49
C VAL A 81 -3.11 -4.66 -9.35
N LYS A 82 -2.59 -5.50 -8.48
CA LYS A 82 -3.21 -6.78 -8.07
C LYS A 82 -3.28 -6.85 -6.56
N VAL A 83 -4.20 -6.10 -5.98
CA VAL A 83 -4.38 -5.96 -4.55
C VAL A 83 -5.81 -6.35 -4.20
N GLU A 84 -5.97 -7.18 -3.16
CA GLU A 84 -7.28 -7.62 -2.68
C GLU A 84 -7.55 -7.06 -1.30
N GLU A 85 -8.84 -6.80 -1.03
CA GLU A 85 -9.32 -6.49 0.31
C GLU A 85 -10.02 -7.72 0.86
N LEU A 86 -9.58 -8.17 2.04
CA LEU A 86 -10.12 -9.37 2.69
C LEU A 86 -10.75 -8.97 4.02
N VAL A 87 -11.95 -9.49 4.28
CA VAL A 87 -12.59 -9.35 5.58
C VAL A 87 -12.19 -10.55 6.42
N VAL A 88 -11.56 -10.29 7.56
CA VAL A 88 -11.07 -11.33 8.46
C VAL A 88 -11.87 -11.25 9.75
N ALA A 89 -12.44 -12.39 10.13
CA ALA A 89 -13.16 -12.53 11.41
C ALA A 89 -12.14 -12.54 12.56
N ARG A 90 -12.59 -12.02 13.70
CA ARG A 90 -11.74 -11.95 14.90
C ARG A 90 -12.35 -12.75 16.04
#